data_6a5b859cf84c2720b8324e36d8a42ee1
#
_entry.id   6a5b859cf84c2720b8324e36d8a42ee1
#
_cell.length_a   1.000
_cell.length_b   1.000
_cell.length_c   1.000
_cell.angle_alpha   90.00
_cell.angle_beta   90.00
_cell.angle_gamma   90.00
#
_symmetry.space_group_name_H-M   'P 1'
#
loop_
_entity.id
_entity.type
_entity.pdbx_description
1 polymer ?
#
loop_
_entity_poly.entity_id
_entity_poly.type
_entity_poly.pdbx_seq_one_letter_code
_entity_poly.pdbx_strand_id
1 'polypeptide(L)'
;IVTRFIEKPAPSEVFSDLANTGIYIFEPEILSMIPDYMPYDFSNDLFPRLLNEGIRIFTTEASGYWSDIGDIEQYAATQADMLDGKCAFETTAKSDGQGIFIEESARIGKRAVITAPCYIGANAEIADNAYFGGYSVACSGVRIGKNSSVKRCILLPEVRVREGAELRGAVLCERVQVEDGASIFEKAAIGAESVLE
;
A
#
# COMPACT_ATOMS: atom_id res chain seq x y z
N ILE A 1 3.91 3.00 31.51
CA ILE A 1 2.48 3.18 31.82
C ILE A 1 2.02 4.49 31.19
N VAL A 2 0.93 4.44 30.46
CA VAL A 2 0.29 5.62 29.86
C VAL A 2 -0.40 6.41 30.98
N THR A 3 -0.15 7.70 31.04
CA THR A 3 -0.80 8.62 31.98
C THR A 3 -1.71 9.61 31.29
N ARG A 4 -1.53 9.80 30.01
CA ARG A 4 -2.33 10.70 29.16
C ARG A 4 -2.36 10.17 27.73
N PHE A 5 -3.49 10.34 27.08
CA PHE A 5 -3.69 10.02 25.68
C PHE A 5 -4.42 11.18 25.01
N ILE A 6 -3.96 11.61 23.84
CA ILE A 6 -4.63 12.64 23.03
C ILE A 6 -4.58 12.18 21.58
N GLU A 7 -5.72 12.15 20.93
CA GLU A 7 -5.87 11.88 19.51
C GLU A 7 -5.81 13.19 18.73
N LYS A 8 -4.95 13.22 17.69
CA LYS A 8 -4.79 14.39 16.79
C LYS A 8 -4.65 15.73 17.52
N PRO A 9 -3.67 15.88 18.43
CA PRO A 9 -3.52 17.09 19.23
C PRO A 9 -3.22 18.32 18.34
N ALA A 10 -3.68 19.48 18.75
CA ALA A 10 -3.17 20.73 18.19
C ALA A 10 -1.67 20.87 18.49
N PRO A 11 -0.88 21.60 17.69
CA PRO A 11 0.57 21.74 17.92
C PRO A 11 0.96 22.19 19.33
N SER A 12 0.12 23.00 19.98
CA SER A 12 0.33 23.48 21.36
C SER A 12 0.00 22.45 22.44
N GLU A 13 -0.67 21.35 22.08
CA GLU A 13 -1.10 20.29 23.00
C GLU A 13 -0.17 19.06 22.94
N VAL A 14 0.77 19.05 21.99
CA VAL A 14 1.75 17.98 21.84
C VAL A 14 2.65 17.96 23.08
N PHE A 15 2.65 16.84 23.80
CA PHE A 15 3.43 16.65 25.02
C PHE A 15 4.45 15.50 24.90
N SER A 16 4.45 14.77 23.78
CA SER A 16 5.32 13.62 23.54
C SER A 16 5.59 13.48 22.04
N ASP A 17 6.73 12.94 21.68
CA ASP A 17 7.11 12.50 20.34
C ASP A 17 6.74 11.03 20.05
N LEU A 18 6.13 10.33 21.02
CA LEU A 18 5.61 8.98 20.83
C LEU A 18 4.22 9.02 20.21
N ALA A 19 4.06 8.30 19.11
CA ALA A 19 2.78 8.13 18.44
C ALA A 19 2.19 6.74 18.71
N ASN A 20 0.86 6.69 18.74
CA ASN A 20 0.12 5.45 18.81
C ASN A 20 0.19 4.71 17.47
N THR A 21 0.62 3.45 17.50
CA THR A 21 0.76 2.62 16.29
C THR A 21 -0.52 1.90 15.87
N GLY A 22 -1.58 1.97 16.67
CA GLY A 22 -2.83 1.24 16.42
C GLY A 22 -2.76 -0.26 16.73
N ILE A 23 -1.70 -0.73 17.36
CA ILE A 23 -1.53 -2.15 17.70
C ILE A 23 -1.74 -2.33 19.20
N TYR A 24 -2.75 -3.13 19.58
CA TYR A 24 -3.17 -3.30 20.95
C TYR A 24 -3.31 -4.78 21.34
N ILE A 25 -3.05 -5.08 22.60
CA ILE A 25 -3.35 -6.36 23.24
C ILE A 25 -4.23 -6.06 24.45
N PHE A 26 -5.42 -6.63 24.48
CA PHE A 26 -6.38 -6.44 25.57
C PHE A 26 -6.63 -7.75 26.32
N GLU A 27 -6.83 -7.64 27.62
CA GLU A 27 -7.55 -8.68 28.35
C GLU A 27 -9.01 -8.72 27.85
N PRO A 28 -9.62 -9.91 27.72
CA PRO A 28 -10.98 -10.05 27.16
C PRO A 28 -12.03 -9.17 27.85
N GLU A 29 -11.86 -8.92 29.15
CA GLU A 29 -12.77 -8.12 29.97
C GLU A 29 -12.86 -6.66 29.46
N ILE A 30 -11.79 -6.14 28.90
CA ILE A 30 -11.78 -4.78 28.35
C ILE A 30 -12.73 -4.66 27.16
N LEU A 31 -12.85 -5.71 26.36
CA LEU A 31 -13.77 -5.72 25.21
C LEU A 31 -15.23 -5.64 25.64
N SER A 32 -15.57 -6.16 26.85
CA SER A 32 -16.93 -6.04 27.39
C SER A 32 -17.31 -4.61 27.81
N MET A 33 -16.34 -3.71 27.88
CA MET A 33 -16.58 -2.29 28.15
C MET A 33 -17.03 -1.52 26.90
N ILE A 34 -16.88 -2.10 25.71
CA ILE A 34 -17.30 -1.51 24.45
C ILE A 34 -18.81 -1.74 24.29
N PRO A 35 -19.62 -0.70 24.15
CA PRO A 35 -21.05 -0.86 23.99
C PRO A 35 -21.41 -1.47 22.65
N ASP A 36 -22.44 -2.32 22.64
CA ASP A 36 -22.97 -2.90 21.41
C ASP A 36 -23.74 -1.84 20.57
N TYR A 37 -23.68 -2.02 19.25
CA TYR A 37 -24.52 -1.33 18.27
C TYR A 37 -24.40 0.20 18.22
N MET A 38 -23.27 0.77 18.68
CA MET A 38 -22.99 2.19 18.51
C MET A 38 -21.52 2.41 18.11
N PRO A 39 -21.22 3.49 17.38
CA PRO A 39 -19.83 3.87 17.13
C PRO A 39 -19.08 4.07 18.45
N TYR A 40 -17.88 3.47 18.55
CA TYR A 40 -17.04 3.58 19.73
C TYR A 40 -15.59 3.55 19.30
N ASP A 41 -14.83 4.59 19.63
CA ASP A 41 -13.45 4.77 19.22
C ASP A 41 -12.49 4.49 20.38
N PHE A 42 -11.41 3.77 20.12
CA PHE A 42 -10.45 3.42 21.16
C PHE A 42 -9.74 4.65 21.73
N SER A 43 -9.36 5.57 20.86
CA SER A 43 -8.58 6.75 21.24
C SER A 43 -9.41 7.81 21.94
N ASN A 44 -10.66 7.99 21.49
CA ASN A 44 -11.55 9.05 21.99
C ASN A 44 -12.46 8.57 23.14
N ASP A 45 -12.79 7.27 23.19
CA ASP A 45 -13.76 6.74 24.14
C ASP A 45 -13.11 5.77 25.14
N LEU A 46 -12.49 4.68 24.64
CA LEU A 46 -12.01 3.59 25.49
C LEU A 46 -10.83 4.02 26.37
N PHE A 47 -9.75 4.53 25.78
CA PHE A 47 -8.55 4.87 26.54
C PHE A 47 -8.78 5.96 27.58
N PRO A 48 -9.50 7.06 27.31
CA PRO A 48 -9.86 8.03 28.34
C PRO A 48 -10.68 7.40 29.47
N ARG A 49 -11.62 6.51 29.15
CA ARG A 49 -12.40 5.79 30.15
C ARG A 49 -11.52 4.90 31.04
N LEU A 50 -10.63 4.09 30.46
CA LEU A 50 -9.70 3.24 31.20
C LEU A 50 -8.83 4.06 32.16
N LEU A 51 -8.28 5.20 31.68
CA LEU A 51 -7.47 6.09 32.50
C LEU A 51 -8.28 6.70 33.67
N ASN A 52 -9.51 7.12 33.42
CA ASN A 52 -10.39 7.68 34.44
C ASN A 52 -10.81 6.64 35.49
N GLU A 53 -10.97 5.38 35.11
CA GLU A 53 -11.28 4.26 35.99
C GLU A 53 -10.03 3.71 36.70
N GLY A 54 -8.85 4.29 36.47
CA GLY A 54 -7.58 3.87 37.06
C GLY A 54 -7.04 2.53 36.55
N ILE A 55 -7.54 2.05 35.41
CA ILE A 55 -7.06 0.85 34.75
C ILE A 55 -5.73 1.17 34.07
N ARG A 56 -4.73 0.36 34.36
CA ARG A 56 -3.37 0.61 33.86
C ARG A 56 -3.23 0.20 32.39
N ILE A 57 -2.79 1.16 31.58
CA ILE A 57 -2.41 0.93 30.18
C ILE A 57 -0.89 0.90 30.11
N PHE A 58 -0.34 -0.22 29.64
CA PHE A 58 1.09 -0.36 29.42
C PHE A 58 1.40 -0.05 27.96
N THR A 59 2.61 0.44 27.70
CA THR A 59 3.12 0.70 26.37
C THR A 59 4.55 0.19 26.23
N THR A 60 4.91 -0.19 25.05
CA THR A 60 6.28 -0.46 24.65
C THR A 60 6.58 0.26 23.34
N GLU A 61 7.80 0.72 23.19
CA GLU A 61 8.23 1.30 21.92
C GLU A 61 8.44 0.17 20.91
N ALA A 62 7.78 0.30 19.74
CA ALA A 62 8.02 -0.58 18.62
C ALA A 62 9.29 -0.14 17.88
N SER A 63 10.13 -1.10 17.55
CA SER A 63 11.31 -0.89 16.71
C SER A 63 11.07 -1.46 15.32
N GLY A 64 11.71 -0.87 14.31
CA GLY A 64 11.60 -1.31 12.93
C GLY A 64 10.72 -0.43 12.07
N TYR A 65 10.38 -0.92 10.89
CA TYR A 65 9.55 -0.18 9.95
C TYR A 65 8.08 -0.17 10.40
N TRP A 66 7.50 1.01 10.43
CA TRP A 66 6.06 1.21 10.64
C TRP A 66 5.57 2.34 9.73
N SER A 67 4.39 2.18 9.17
CA SER A 67 3.77 3.19 8.32
C SER A 67 2.26 3.17 8.53
N ASP A 68 1.67 4.33 8.74
CA ASP A 68 0.22 4.52 8.76
C ASP A 68 -0.27 4.77 7.33
N ILE A 69 -0.94 3.77 6.75
CA ILE A 69 -1.45 3.84 5.38
C ILE A 69 -2.85 4.47 5.41
N GLY A 70 -2.90 5.78 5.60
CA GLY A 70 -4.15 6.54 5.71
C GLY A 70 -4.65 7.11 4.38
N ASP A 71 -3.81 7.19 3.37
CA ASP A 71 -4.14 7.72 2.04
C ASP A 71 -3.35 7.04 0.91
N ILE A 72 -3.69 7.39 -0.33
CA ILE A 72 -3.07 6.82 -1.54
C ILE A 72 -1.58 7.20 -1.66
N GLU A 73 -1.21 8.39 -1.23
CA GLU A 73 0.19 8.83 -1.30
C GLU A 73 1.05 8.03 -0.33
N GLN A 74 0.56 7.81 0.90
CA GLN A 74 1.24 6.98 1.88
C GLN A 74 1.26 5.50 1.46
N TYR A 75 0.19 5.01 0.81
CA TYR A 75 0.17 3.67 0.24
C TYR A 75 1.27 3.49 -0.82
N ALA A 76 1.39 4.43 -1.76
CA ALA A 76 2.43 4.39 -2.78
C ALA A 76 3.85 4.54 -2.18
N ALA A 77 4.02 5.41 -1.17
CA ALA A 77 5.28 5.58 -0.47
C ALA A 77 5.71 4.31 0.27
N THR A 78 4.78 3.66 0.98
CA THR A 78 5.04 2.38 1.67
C THR A 78 5.44 1.29 0.69
N GLN A 79 4.78 1.22 -0.48
CA GLN A 79 5.13 0.29 -1.53
C GLN A 79 6.55 0.54 -2.08
N ALA A 80 6.94 1.81 -2.24
CA ALA A 80 8.30 2.17 -2.64
C ALA A 80 9.32 1.76 -1.57
N ASP A 81 9.02 1.97 -0.29
CA ASP A 81 9.87 1.55 0.83
C ASP A 81 10.08 0.03 0.88
N MET A 82 9.06 -0.75 0.53
CA MET A 82 9.20 -2.21 0.38
C MET A 82 10.18 -2.57 -0.74
N LEU A 83 10.04 -1.95 -1.91
CA LEU A 83 10.92 -2.18 -3.06
C LEU A 83 12.36 -1.73 -2.78
N ASP A 84 12.55 -0.69 -1.97
CA ASP A 84 13.86 -0.21 -1.50
C ASP A 84 14.46 -1.09 -0.39
N GLY A 85 13.72 -2.10 0.11
CA GLY A 85 14.18 -3.00 1.17
C GLY A 85 14.18 -2.39 2.56
N LYS A 86 13.48 -1.26 2.79
CA LYS A 86 13.37 -0.63 4.13
C LYS A 86 12.50 -1.45 5.08
N CYS A 87 11.60 -2.26 4.54
CA CYS A 87 10.87 -3.28 5.29
C CYS A 87 10.94 -4.62 4.56
N ALA A 88 10.99 -5.69 5.33
CA ALA A 88 10.95 -7.04 4.79
C ALA A 88 9.55 -7.37 4.27
N PHE A 89 9.48 -8.04 3.12
CA PHE A 89 8.24 -8.66 2.63
C PHE A 89 8.55 -10.08 2.14
N GLU A 90 7.60 -10.98 2.32
CA GLU A 90 7.72 -12.34 1.82
C GLU A 90 7.30 -12.37 0.35
N THR A 91 8.15 -12.95 -0.49
CA THR A 91 7.86 -13.11 -1.91
C THR A 91 8.56 -14.35 -2.45
N THR A 92 7.94 -14.99 -3.43
CA THR A 92 8.54 -16.08 -4.24
C THR A 92 9.23 -15.54 -5.50
N ALA A 93 9.11 -14.25 -5.77
CA ALA A 93 9.74 -13.60 -6.90
C ALA A 93 11.25 -13.71 -6.85
N LYS A 94 11.85 -14.00 -8.00
CA LYS A 94 13.31 -13.97 -8.16
C LYS A 94 13.76 -12.52 -8.26
N SER A 95 14.76 -12.15 -7.44
CA SER A 95 15.39 -10.84 -7.50
C SER A 95 16.67 -10.90 -8.36
N ASP A 96 16.88 -9.87 -9.16
CA ASP A 96 18.15 -9.67 -9.90
C ASP A 96 19.27 -9.07 -9.04
N GLY A 97 18.97 -8.76 -7.75
CA GLY A 97 19.88 -8.09 -6.83
C GLY A 97 20.01 -6.58 -7.05
N GLN A 98 19.29 -6.01 -8.02
CA GLN A 98 19.29 -4.57 -8.33
C GLN A 98 17.90 -3.92 -8.11
N GLY A 99 16.96 -4.66 -7.51
CA GLY A 99 15.63 -4.17 -7.19
C GLY A 99 14.55 -4.56 -8.21
N ILE A 100 14.81 -5.45 -9.13
CA ILE A 100 13.81 -6.06 -10.01
C ILE A 100 13.40 -7.40 -9.42
N PHE A 101 12.11 -7.56 -9.11
CA PHE A 101 11.50 -8.76 -8.57
C PHE A 101 10.53 -9.33 -9.60
N ILE A 102 10.74 -10.57 -10.06
CA ILE A 102 9.89 -11.19 -11.09
C ILE A 102 9.48 -12.59 -10.64
N GLU A 103 8.19 -12.86 -10.61
CA GLU A 103 7.64 -14.19 -10.37
C GLU A 103 7.91 -15.13 -11.54
N GLU A 104 8.13 -16.41 -11.26
CA GLU A 104 8.56 -17.40 -12.26
C GLU A 104 7.56 -17.57 -13.41
N SER A 105 6.26 -17.42 -13.13
CA SER A 105 5.20 -17.55 -14.13
C SER A 105 4.96 -16.27 -14.95
N ALA A 106 5.65 -15.16 -14.64
CA ALA A 106 5.52 -13.91 -15.40
C ALA A 106 6.12 -14.04 -16.81
N ARG A 107 5.56 -13.33 -17.76
CA ARG A 107 6.00 -13.33 -19.16
C ARG A 107 6.42 -11.93 -19.58
N ILE A 108 7.66 -11.80 -19.98
CA ILE A 108 8.26 -10.53 -20.42
C ILE A 108 8.57 -10.60 -21.91
N GLY A 109 8.03 -9.68 -22.68
CA GLY A 109 8.29 -9.53 -24.11
C GLY A 109 9.77 -9.24 -24.38
N LYS A 110 10.30 -9.75 -25.48
CA LYS A 110 11.75 -9.67 -25.80
C LYS A 110 12.29 -8.24 -25.91
N ARG A 111 11.42 -7.28 -26.24
CA ARG A 111 11.75 -5.85 -26.39
C ARG A 111 11.14 -4.99 -25.30
N ALA A 112 10.55 -5.60 -24.28
CA ALA A 112 10.08 -4.86 -23.11
C ALA A 112 11.28 -4.25 -22.36
N VAL A 113 11.09 -3.05 -21.83
CA VAL A 113 12.07 -2.34 -21.02
C VAL A 113 11.60 -2.38 -19.57
N ILE A 114 12.34 -3.13 -18.75
CA ILE A 114 12.06 -3.23 -17.31
C ILE A 114 13.13 -2.43 -16.57
N THR A 115 12.73 -1.56 -15.66
CA THR A 115 13.65 -0.74 -14.86
C THR A 115 13.38 -0.87 -13.36
N ALA A 116 14.45 -0.95 -12.60
CA ALA A 116 14.41 -0.99 -11.14
C ALA A 116 13.97 0.36 -10.53
N PRO A 117 13.44 0.35 -9.29
CA PRO A 117 12.93 -0.84 -8.62
C PRO A 117 11.51 -1.18 -9.11
N CYS A 118 11.18 -2.46 -9.19
CA CYS A 118 9.82 -2.89 -9.57
C CYS A 118 9.52 -4.34 -9.14
N TYR A 119 8.23 -4.67 -9.10
CA TYR A 119 7.74 -6.02 -8.85
C TYR A 119 6.79 -6.46 -9.96
N ILE A 120 6.99 -7.67 -10.48
CA ILE A 120 6.15 -8.29 -11.52
C ILE A 120 5.64 -9.63 -10.98
N GLY A 121 4.36 -9.68 -10.70
CA GLY A 121 3.67 -10.78 -10.03
C GLY A 121 3.38 -11.98 -10.91
N ALA A 122 2.85 -13.02 -10.28
CA ALA A 122 2.55 -14.29 -10.93
C ALA A 122 1.57 -14.14 -12.11
N ASN A 123 1.88 -14.81 -13.22
CA ASN A 123 1.09 -14.75 -14.47
C ASN A 123 0.93 -13.35 -15.07
N ALA A 124 1.72 -12.37 -14.62
CA ALA A 124 1.72 -11.06 -15.26
C ALA A 124 2.38 -11.13 -16.65
N GLU A 125 1.88 -10.34 -17.57
CA GLU A 125 2.36 -10.30 -18.97
C GLU A 125 2.74 -8.86 -19.34
N ILE A 126 4.01 -8.64 -19.69
CA ILE A 126 4.51 -7.36 -20.23
C ILE A 126 4.83 -7.57 -21.70
N ALA A 127 4.10 -6.91 -22.60
CA ALA A 127 4.24 -7.10 -24.03
C ALA A 127 5.50 -6.42 -24.60
N ASP A 128 5.81 -6.73 -25.85
CA ASP A 128 6.94 -6.14 -26.59
C ASP A 128 6.85 -4.62 -26.67
N ASN A 129 7.99 -3.95 -26.54
CA ASN A 129 8.17 -2.49 -26.53
C ASN A 129 7.44 -1.77 -25.40
N ALA A 130 6.81 -2.46 -24.45
CA ALA A 130 6.27 -1.83 -23.27
C ALA A 130 7.40 -1.40 -22.33
N TYR A 131 7.20 -0.28 -21.64
CA TYR A 131 8.04 0.16 -20.54
C TYR A 131 7.34 -0.11 -19.21
N PHE A 132 8.04 -0.74 -18.27
CA PHE A 132 7.54 -0.98 -16.92
C PHE A 132 8.64 -0.79 -15.88
N GLY A 133 8.37 -0.03 -14.84
CA GLY A 133 9.33 0.10 -13.74
C GLY A 133 9.29 1.44 -13.02
N GLY A 134 10.44 1.77 -12.39
CA GLY A 134 10.58 2.99 -11.61
C GLY A 134 9.54 3.06 -10.47
N TYR A 135 9.61 2.13 -9.53
CA TYR A 135 8.64 1.98 -8.42
C TYR A 135 7.25 1.49 -8.86
N SER A 136 7.18 0.71 -9.93
CA SER A 136 5.91 0.11 -10.34
C SER A 136 5.75 -1.31 -9.80
N VAL A 137 4.50 -1.65 -9.47
CA VAL A 137 4.08 -2.97 -9.01
C VAL A 137 2.98 -3.48 -9.92
N ALA A 138 3.19 -4.63 -10.54
CA ALA A 138 2.18 -5.40 -11.23
C ALA A 138 1.83 -6.63 -10.41
N CYS A 139 0.63 -6.69 -9.86
CA CYS A 139 0.14 -7.86 -9.13
C CYS A 139 -0.16 -9.03 -10.09
N SER A 140 -0.70 -10.12 -9.55
CA SER A 140 -0.98 -11.33 -10.32
C SER A 140 -1.92 -11.09 -11.50
N GLY A 141 -1.61 -11.68 -12.65
CA GLY A 141 -2.46 -11.65 -13.84
C GLY A 141 -2.57 -10.29 -14.55
N VAL A 142 -1.78 -9.30 -14.14
CA VAL A 142 -1.73 -7.99 -14.82
C VAL A 142 -1.23 -8.17 -16.24
N ARG A 143 -1.86 -7.47 -17.21
CA ARG A 143 -1.45 -7.47 -18.60
C ARG A 143 -1.15 -6.07 -19.08
N ILE A 144 0.06 -5.87 -19.60
CA ILE A 144 0.52 -4.59 -20.17
C ILE A 144 0.76 -4.76 -21.65
N GLY A 145 -0.01 -4.02 -22.44
CA GLY A 145 -0.03 -4.06 -23.90
C GLY A 145 1.25 -3.51 -24.54
N LYS A 146 1.39 -3.73 -25.85
CA LYS A 146 2.53 -3.24 -26.63
C LYS A 146 2.61 -1.72 -26.59
N ASN A 147 3.84 -1.20 -26.66
CA ASN A 147 4.11 0.23 -26.75
C ASN A 147 3.54 1.08 -25.57
N SER A 148 3.02 0.46 -24.52
CA SER A 148 2.54 1.18 -23.34
C SER A 148 3.66 1.53 -22.37
N SER A 149 3.41 2.50 -21.51
CA SER A 149 4.37 2.97 -20.50
C SER A 149 3.74 3.03 -19.12
N VAL A 150 4.33 2.30 -18.16
CA VAL A 150 3.85 2.25 -16.78
C VAL A 150 4.98 2.64 -15.84
N LYS A 151 4.81 3.76 -15.11
CA LYS A 151 5.80 4.32 -14.19
C LYS A 151 5.16 4.70 -12.86
N ARG A 152 5.77 4.30 -11.76
CA ARG A 152 5.30 4.61 -10.39
C ARG A 152 3.83 4.25 -10.17
N CYS A 153 3.38 3.15 -10.75
CA CYS A 153 2.00 2.70 -10.65
C CYS A 153 1.89 1.42 -9.83
N ILE A 154 0.79 1.29 -9.12
CA ILE A 154 0.39 0.04 -8.46
C ILE A 154 -0.80 -0.50 -9.22
N LEU A 155 -0.60 -1.65 -9.87
CA LEU A 155 -1.63 -2.33 -10.61
C LEU A 155 -2.06 -3.58 -9.84
N LEU A 156 -3.25 -3.55 -9.27
CA LEU A 156 -3.81 -4.67 -8.52
C LEU A 156 -4.18 -5.84 -9.45
N PRO A 157 -4.57 -7.01 -8.91
CA PRO A 157 -4.74 -8.21 -9.73
C PRO A 157 -5.63 -8.03 -10.96
N GLU A 158 -5.22 -8.67 -12.05
CA GLU A 158 -5.96 -8.75 -13.31
C GLU A 158 -6.23 -7.41 -14.04
N VAL A 159 -5.54 -6.33 -13.65
CA VAL A 159 -5.57 -5.07 -14.41
C VAL A 159 -5.07 -5.31 -15.83
N ARG A 160 -5.75 -4.69 -16.79
CA ARG A 160 -5.41 -4.77 -18.21
C ARG A 160 -5.13 -3.38 -18.76
N VAL A 161 -3.90 -3.17 -19.18
CA VAL A 161 -3.46 -1.96 -19.88
C VAL A 161 -3.28 -2.32 -21.35
N ARG A 162 -4.04 -1.70 -22.24
CA ARG A 162 -4.00 -1.99 -23.67
C ARG A 162 -2.85 -1.26 -24.37
N GLU A 163 -2.78 -1.40 -25.68
CA GLU A 163 -1.68 -0.89 -26.49
C GLU A 163 -1.55 0.63 -26.41
N GLY A 164 -0.32 1.11 -26.29
CA GLY A 164 0.01 2.54 -26.36
C GLY A 164 -0.44 3.39 -25.17
N ALA A 165 -1.05 2.80 -24.15
CA ALA A 165 -1.50 3.55 -22.98
C ALA A 165 -0.32 4.06 -22.13
N GLU A 166 -0.47 5.24 -21.51
CA GLU A 166 0.52 5.85 -20.64
C GLU A 166 -0.02 6.01 -19.23
N LEU A 167 0.62 5.34 -18.25
CA LEU A 167 0.26 5.39 -16.84
C LEU A 167 1.41 5.93 -16.01
N ARG A 168 1.13 6.91 -15.14
CA ARG A 168 2.13 7.49 -14.25
C ARG A 168 1.54 7.83 -12.88
N GLY A 169 2.14 7.28 -11.80
CA GLY A 169 1.82 7.64 -10.42
C GLY A 169 0.38 7.31 -10.00
N ALA A 170 -0.20 6.26 -10.56
CA ALA A 170 -1.59 5.87 -10.34
C ALA A 170 -1.72 4.53 -9.62
N VAL A 171 -2.82 4.35 -8.90
CA VAL A 171 -3.23 3.08 -8.31
C VAL A 171 -4.49 2.59 -9.02
N LEU A 172 -4.42 1.44 -9.66
CA LEU A 172 -5.54 0.80 -10.34
C LEU A 172 -5.97 -0.44 -9.55
N CYS A 173 -7.22 -0.46 -9.11
CA CYS A 173 -7.80 -1.60 -8.41
C CYS A 173 -8.04 -2.79 -9.35
N GLU A 174 -8.50 -3.90 -8.78
CA GLU A 174 -8.62 -5.18 -9.49
C GLU A 174 -9.49 -5.07 -10.75
N ARG A 175 -9.08 -5.76 -11.80
CA ARG A 175 -9.82 -5.91 -13.07
C ARG A 175 -10.12 -4.59 -13.80
N VAL A 176 -9.44 -3.50 -13.46
CA VAL A 176 -9.50 -2.24 -14.22
C VAL A 176 -8.99 -2.50 -15.64
N GLN A 177 -9.66 -1.92 -16.63
CA GLN A 177 -9.27 -1.94 -18.03
C GLN A 177 -8.95 -0.53 -18.51
N VAL A 178 -7.76 -0.37 -19.07
CA VAL A 178 -7.29 0.87 -19.70
C VAL A 178 -7.21 0.62 -21.20
N GLU A 179 -8.00 1.35 -21.96
CA GLU A 179 -8.13 1.17 -23.40
C GLU A 179 -6.90 1.69 -24.17
N ASP A 180 -6.87 1.45 -25.49
CA ASP A 180 -5.74 1.78 -26.34
C ASP A 180 -5.45 3.29 -26.33
N GLY A 181 -4.20 3.65 -26.06
CA GLY A 181 -3.74 5.04 -26.08
C GLY A 181 -4.21 5.92 -24.91
N ALA A 182 -5.02 5.39 -23.99
CA ALA A 182 -5.49 6.16 -22.84
C ALA A 182 -4.33 6.60 -21.93
N SER A 183 -4.50 7.74 -21.25
CA SER A 183 -3.48 8.32 -20.38
C SER A 183 -4.00 8.56 -18.98
N ILE A 184 -3.30 8.03 -17.97
CA ILE A 184 -3.64 8.18 -16.56
C ILE A 184 -2.43 8.75 -15.83
N PHE A 185 -2.65 9.89 -15.15
CA PHE A 185 -1.57 10.61 -14.50
C PHE A 185 -1.69 10.63 -12.98
N GLU A 186 -0.70 11.25 -12.33
CA GLU A 186 -0.38 11.18 -10.92
C GLU A 186 -1.57 11.43 -9.98
N LYS A 187 -1.58 10.68 -8.88
CA LYS A 187 -2.59 10.70 -7.81
C LYS A 187 -3.97 10.13 -8.21
N ALA A 188 -4.09 9.52 -9.38
CA ALA A 188 -5.31 8.82 -9.73
C ALA A 188 -5.44 7.51 -8.94
N ALA A 189 -6.60 7.30 -8.33
CA ALA A 189 -7.01 6.03 -7.76
C ALA A 189 -8.28 5.56 -8.49
N ILE A 190 -8.17 4.44 -9.19
CA ILE A 190 -9.24 3.93 -10.06
C ILE A 190 -9.87 2.72 -9.40
N GLY A 191 -11.18 2.79 -9.15
CA GLY A 191 -11.94 1.71 -8.52
C GLY A 191 -11.99 0.44 -9.37
N ALA A 192 -12.23 -0.70 -8.71
CA ALA A 192 -12.25 -2.00 -9.36
C ALA A 192 -13.27 -2.07 -10.54
N GLU A 193 -12.92 -2.87 -11.55
CA GLU A 193 -13.77 -3.14 -12.72
C GLU A 193 -14.09 -1.92 -13.61
N SER A 194 -13.45 -0.77 -13.36
CA SER A 194 -13.60 0.42 -14.19
C SER A 194 -12.97 0.22 -15.57
N VAL A 195 -13.54 0.88 -16.58
CA VAL A 195 -13.02 0.95 -17.95
C VAL A 195 -12.69 2.42 -18.25
N LEU A 196 -11.49 2.67 -18.77
CA LEU A 196 -10.95 4.01 -19.03
C LEU A 196 -10.58 4.11 -20.53
N GLU A 197 -11.16 5.09 -21.20
CA GLU A 197 -10.92 5.39 -22.62
C GLU A 197 -9.91 6.53 -22.81
#